data_33ac0263c98b2e1b31756ac45026df0b
#
_entry.id   33ac0263c98b2e1b31756ac45026df0b
#
_cell.length_a   1.000
_cell.length_b   1.000
_cell.length_c   1.000
_cell.angle_alpha   90.00
_cell.angle_beta   90.00
_cell.angle_gamma   90.00
#
_symmetry.space_group_name_H-M   'P 1'
#
loop_
_entity.id
_entity.type
_entity.pdbx_description
1 polymer ?
#
loop_
_entity_poly.entity_id
_entity_poly.type
_entity_poly.pdbx_seq_one_letter_code
_entity_poly.pdbx_strand_id
1 'polypeptide(L)'
;MQNRTIAEKLEQELTSVSTDRTEYMPLREERDPFTFLKTAAVNIREAHKDLKYIGCYHACKNGDMGIMYRAVRQDTRLEYAGILHGAESFLWIQTLIALAGNDHVLVRKMLPRDTGYCDRLHTIHKVTSRLLTALYYKDDVLGRKALETSETFLGQKHPKIWLLIAEYLCALWRKETDRLSSLLTAVCAAERRSDLLLNQCTDGIDPAPEETVSFLVHGLFALAQHCLSPEEFQQLPLPEDRAFLKGYEEYRRTADGSDETARSDAHFIHFTGDAAWLNEVVDILPETVLKQEPDGDVFIDHEDHYEKLFTHLLRSPAFQRMYQDRDVCWAAKWDTFNHFLEQYRPGDERRLFYGRGLLYYALANPDLVARYRISHFLLDNGAGVQPVEREYDGPFHYLLWQKYHDIPRTKMLCEELLRHGADPNQAGARNLLPIECMIQMHYSETELTPLYELWLSIPDLELNLRTFGGRRPIDLARECGRKILAERLETMMCTDEKAPYTLLVEKVDSYDWSKGGSFPGKVLKNDLCDLALALKIFYLLDGYSFLSGTLHNDSSGNTSSKISGNKATGKQTAFIEKLYTDILKGRYNKGSGTFKNPLTKVQKYKLRKLGTPDIFLEDIP
;
A
#
# COMPACT_ATOMS: atom_id res chain seq x y z
N MET A 1 35.18 -29.51 -4.23
CA MET A 1 35.17 -28.91 -5.59
C MET A 1 33.90 -28.02 -5.81
N GLN A 2 32.72 -28.52 -5.53
CA GLN A 2 31.44 -27.78 -5.71
C GLN A 2 31.40 -26.45 -4.94
N ASN A 3 31.79 -26.44 -3.65
CA ASN A 3 31.77 -25.23 -2.82
C ASN A 3 32.75 -24.15 -3.30
N ARG A 4 33.89 -24.54 -3.89
CA ARG A 4 34.87 -23.58 -4.45
C ARG A 4 34.30 -22.87 -5.68
N THR A 5 33.62 -23.59 -6.57
CA THR A 5 33.02 -23.02 -7.78
C THR A 5 31.88 -22.06 -7.45
N ILE A 6 31.13 -22.35 -6.39
CA ILE A 6 30.08 -21.46 -5.88
C ILE A 6 30.68 -20.21 -5.26
N ALA A 7 31.71 -20.37 -4.41
CA ALA A 7 32.43 -19.25 -3.81
C ALA A 7 33.05 -18.31 -4.86
N GLU A 8 33.69 -18.86 -5.91
CA GLU A 8 34.26 -18.08 -7.01
C GLU A 8 33.22 -17.25 -7.77
N LYS A 9 32.04 -17.82 -8.00
CA LYS A 9 30.92 -17.08 -8.63
C LYS A 9 30.41 -15.95 -7.74
N LEU A 10 30.14 -16.24 -6.48
CA LEU A 10 29.68 -15.26 -5.50
C LEU A 10 30.73 -14.17 -5.25
N GLU A 11 32.05 -14.48 -5.33
CA GLU A 11 33.10 -13.51 -5.17
C GLU A 11 33.14 -12.45 -6.28
N GLN A 12 32.81 -12.83 -7.50
CA GLN A 12 32.71 -11.89 -8.62
C GLN A 12 31.55 -10.91 -8.44
N GLU A 13 30.47 -11.34 -7.82
CA GLU A 13 29.26 -10.57 -7.62
C GLU A 13 29.30 -9.72 -6.36
N LEU A 14 29.85 -10.26 -5.29
CA LEU A 14 30.05 -9.55 -4.03
C LEU A 14 31.14 -8.46 -4.07
N THR A 15 31.95 -8.39 -5.13
CA THR A 15 32.87 -7.25 -5.31
C THR A 15 32.19 -5.90 -5.44
N SER A 16 30.92 -5.89 -5.78
CA SER A 16 30.07 -4.69 -5.83
C SER A 16 29.25 -4.46 -4.54
N VAL A 17 29.24 -5.40 -3.61
CA VAL A 17 28.45 -5.34 -2.38
C VAL A 17 29.37 -5.04 -1.20
N SER A 18 29.14 -3.92 -0.54
CA SER A 18 29.85 -3.59 0.70
C SER A 18 29.50 -4.60 1.79
N THR A 19 30.51 -5.29 2.34
CA THR A 19 30.36 -6.14 3.53
C THR A 19 30.27 -5.31 4.81
N ASP A 20 30.61 -4.03 4.73
CA ASP A 20 30.49 -3.06 5.82
C ASP A 20 29.15 -2.29 5.65
N ARG A 21 28.09 -2.83 6.22
CA ARG A 21 26.74 -2.29 6.10
C ARG A 21 26.46 -1.19 7.12
N THR A 22 27.31 -0.20 7.16
CA THR A 22 27.10 1.03 7.93
C THR A 22 26.36 2.12 7.14
N GLU A 23 26.21 1.94 5.82
CA GLU A 23 25.55 2.90 4.93
C GLU A 23 24.03 2.68 4.89
N TYR A 24 23.37 2.88 6.00
CA TYR A 24 21.90 3.04 6.02
C TYR A 24 21.54 4.51 5.84
N MET A 25 20.35 4.76 5.30
CA MET A 25 19.82 6.12 5.26
C MET A 25 19.80 6.68 6.69
N PRO A 26 20.46 7.83 6.94
CA PRO A 26 20.65 8.33 8.31
C PRO A 26 19.30 8.75 8.91
N LEU A 27 18.76 7.92 9.80
CA LEU A 27 17.53 8.23 10.53
C LEU A 27 17.66 9.48 11.38
N ARG A 28 18.86 9.78 11.89
CA ARG A 28 19.12 10.97 12.73
C ARG A 28 18.88 12.30 12.00
N GLU A 29 19.01 12.30 10.67
CA GLU A 29 18.78 13.51 9.87
C GLU A 29 17.31 13.72 9.56
N GLU A 30 16.49 12.68 9.70
CA GLU A 30 15.07 12.76 9.44
C GLU A 30 14.33 13.29 10.67
N ARG A 31 13.82 14.50 10.56
CA ARG A 31 13.13 15.21 11.64
C ARG A 31 11.62 15.14 11.56
N ASP A 32 11.06 14.84 10.39
CA ASP A 32 9.62 14.67 10.25
C ASP A 32 9.17 13.28 10.77
N PRO A 33 8.34 13.22 11.83
CA PRO A 33 7.89 11.97 12.42
C PRO A 33 7.21 11.00 11.45
N PHE A 34 6.53 11.50 10.41
CA PHE A 34 5.91 10.64 9.40
C PHE A 34 6.93 10.03 8.45
N THR A 35 7.90 10.82 8.01
CA THR A 35 8.96 10.37 7.10
C THR A 35 9.95 9.45 7.81
N PHE A 36 10.23 9.69 9.08
CA PHE A 36 11.11 8.87 9.90
C PHE A 36 10.74 7.39 9.88
N LEU A 37 9.46 7.05 10.13
CA LEU A 37 9.04 5.65 10.12
C LEU A 37 9.12 5.03 8.72
N LYS A 38 8.85 5.79 7.66
CA LYS A 38 9.03 5.32 6.28
C LYS A 38 10.51 5.00 6.01
N THR A 39 11.40 5.89 6.43
CA THR A 39 12.85 5.69 6.31
C THR A 39 13.32 4.49 7.13
N ALA A 40 12.79 4.30 8.34
CA ALA A 40 13.06 3.11 9.15
C ALA A 40 12.61 1.82 8.44
N ALA A 41 11.42 1.81 7.85
CA ALA A 41 10.92 0.67 7.06
C ALA A 41 11.82 0.38 5.85
N VAL A 42 12.28 1.43 5.14
CA VAL A 42 13.26 1.27 4.04
C VAL A 42 14.56 0.66 4.57
N ASN A 43 15.07 1.14 5.70
CA ASN A 43 16.30 0.59 6.30
C ASN A 43 16.16 -0.89 6.69
N ILE A 44 15.00 -1.32 7.22
CA ILE A 44 14.74 -2.74 7.49
C ILE A 44 14.83 -3.55 6.19
N ARG A 45 14.18 -3.06 5.12
CA ARG A 45 14.20 -3.70 3.81
C ARG A 45 15.61 -3.74 3.21
N GLU A 46 16.35 -2.65 3.31
CA GLU A 46 17.73 -2.62 2.81
C GLU A 46 18.69 -3.48 3.66
N ALA A 47 18.40 -3.65 4.95
CA ALA A 47 19.23 -4.42 5.87
C ALA A 47 19.28 -5.93 5.53
N HIS A 48 18.17 -6.49 5.00
CA HIS A 48 18.16 -7.91 4.63
C HIS A 48 18.76 -8.18 3.25
N LYS A 49 18.81 -7.17 2.35
CA LYS A 49 19.45 -7.33 1.05
C LYS A 49 20.83 -7.92 1.21
N ASP A 50 21.17 -8.86 0.35
CA ASP A 50 22.47 -9.50 0.27
C ASP A 50 22.91 -10.35 1.49
N LEU A 51 22.16 -10.41 2.61
CA LEU A 51 22.57 -11.24 3.76
C LEU A 51 22.71 -12.71 3.37
N LYS A 52 21.78 -13.26 2.61
CA LYS A 52 21.85 -14.63 2.09
C LYS A 52 23.07 -14.82 1.19
N TYR A 53 23.40 -13.85 0.34
CA TYR A 53 24.57 -13.90 -0.54
C TYR A 53 25.88 -13.90 0.25
N ILE A 54 26.02 -12.94 1.15
CA ILE A 54 27.21 -12.81 1.98
C ILE A 54 27.39 -14.08 2.83
N GLY A 55 26.29 -14.61 3.38
CA GLY A 55 26.29 -15.86 4.11
C GLY A 55 26.72 -17.06 3.26
N CYS A 56 26.18 -17.18 2.04
CA CYS A 56 26.54 -18.23 1.09
C CYS A 56 28.03 -18.14 0.69
N TYR A 57 28.51 -16.92 0.39
CA TYR A 57 29.90 -16.70 0.04
C TYR A 57 30.85 -17.14 1.15
N HIS A 58 30.63 -16.63 2.38
CA HIS A 58 31.50 -16.97 3.51
C HIS A 58 31.41 -18.44 3.90
N ALA A 59 30.21 -19.04 3.85
CA ALA A 59 30.04 -20.45 4.14
C ALA A 59 30.79 -21.34 3.13
N CYS A 60 30.67 -21.05 1.84
CA CYS A 60 31.33 -21.80 0.78
C CYS A 60 32.86 -21.59 0.80
N LYS A 61 33.33 -20.37 1.09
CA LYS A 61 34.73 -20.03 1.19
C LYS A 61 35.41 -20.71 2.37
N ASN A 62 34.77 -20.71 3.52
CA ASN A 62 35.34 -21.21 4.78
C ASN A 62 34.99 -22.69 5.03
N GLY A 63 34.05 -23.27 4.28
CA GLY A 63 33.51 -24.60 4.53
C GLY A 63 32.61 -24.70 5.76
N ASP A 64 32.15 -23.55 6.31
CA ASP A 64 31.29 -23.47 7.50
C ASP A 64 29.83 -23.17 7.13
N MET A 65 29.02 -24.21 7.07
CA MET A 65 27.60 -24.09 6.75
C MET A 65 26.79 -23.39 7.85
N GLY A 66 27.30 -23.30 9.06
CA GLY A 66 26.69 -22.53 10.16
C GLY A 66 26.59 -21.04 9.87
N ILE A 67 27.54 -20.50 9.10
CA ILE A 67 27.48 -19.10 8.63
C ILE A 67 26.25 -18.90 7.75
N MET A 68 26.05 -19.76 6.76
CA MET A 68 24.88 -19.70 5.86
C MET A 68 23.58 -19.87 6.63
N TYR A 69 23.53 -20.80 7.56
CA TYR A 69 22.37 -21.06 8.39
C TYR A 69 21.94 -19.84 9.21
N ARG A 70 22.90 -19.15 9.85
CA ARG A 70 22.62 -17.91 10.60
C ARG A 70 22.19 -16.78 9.66
N ALA A 71 22.85 -16.64 8.50
CA ALA A 71 22.51 -15.62 7.52
C ALA A 71 21.07 -15.78 7.00
N VAL A 72 20.65 -17.00 6.65
CA VAL A 72 19.28 -17.30 6.19
C VAL A 72 18.26 -16.97 7.26
N ARG A 73 18.50 -17.31 8.52
CA ARG A 73 17.59 -16.99 9.63
C ARG A 73 17.46 -15.50 9.86
N GLN A 74 18.56 -14.77 9.89
CA GLN A 74 18.56 -13.33 10.10
C GLN A 74 17.87 -12.61 8.93
N ASP A 75 18.22 -12.97 7.71
CA ASP A 75 17.61 -12.44 6.49
C ASP A 75 16.10 -12.61 6.50
N THR A 76 15.61 -13.83 6.71
CA THR A 76 14.18 -14.14 6.67
C THR A 76 13.39 -13.39 7.75
N ARG A 77 13.97 -13.16 8.92
CA ARG A 77 13.35 -12.39 10.00
C ARG A 77 13.26 -10.90 9.67
N LEU A 78 14.32 -10.32 9.10
CA LEU A 78 14.32 -8.92 8.65
C LEU A 78 13.36 -8.74 7.48
N GLU A 79 13.39 -9.67 6.51
CA GLU A 79 12.47 -9.63 5.38
C GLU A 79 11.00 -9.70 5.85
N TYR A 80 10.69 -10.59 6.80
CA TYR A 80 9.35 -10.64 7.41
C TYR A 80 8.94 -9.31 8.05
N ALA A 81 9.85 -8.67 8.78
CA ALA A 81 9.60 -7.35 9.35
C ALA A 81 9.41 -6.28 8.27
N GLY A 82 10.05 -6.43 7.10
CA GLY A 82 9.98 -5.52 5.96
C GLY A 82 8.79 -5.75 5.00
N ILE A 83 8.04 -6.83 5.14
CA ILE A 83 6.90 -7.21 4.24
C ILE A 83 5.70 -6.24 4.32
N LEU A 84 5.91 -5.00 4.51
CA LEU A 84 4.92 -3.98 4.88
C LEU A 84 4.12 -3.39 3.72
N HIS A 85 4.42 -3.74 2.47
CA HIS A 85 3.81 -3.10 1.31
C HIS A 85 3.41 -4.09 0.21
N GLY A 86 2.49 -5.02 0.51
CA GLY A 86 1.78 -5.77 -0.53
C GLY A 86 2.50 -7.01 -1.07
N ALA A 87 3.43 -7.57 -0.32
CA ALA A 87 4.08 -8.84 -0.64
C ALA A 87 3.36 -10.08 -0.07
N GLU A 88 2.08 -9.94 0.28
CA GLU A 88 1.22 -11.02 0.80
C GLU A 88 1.32 -12.30 -0.01
N SER A 89 1.37 -12.13 -1.33
CA SER A 89 1.46 -13.22 -2.26
C SER A 89 2.72 -14.08 -2.10
N PHE A 90 3.76 -13.58 -1.43
CA PHE A 90 5.04 -14.28 -1.31
C PHE A 90 5.32 -14.86 0.09
N LEU A 91 4.43 -14.65 1.07
CA LEU A 91 4.59 -15.22 2.42
C LEU A 91 4.85 -16.73 2.42
N TRP A 92 4.27 -17.47 1.49
CA TRP A 92 4.53 -18.90 1.39
C TRP A 92 5.97 -19.23 0.98
N ILE A 93 6.62 -18.40 0.14
CA ILE A 93 8.03 -18.57 -0.22
C ILE A 93 8.90 -18.32 1.01
N GLN A 94 8.65 -17.20 1.70
CA GLN A 94 9.38 -16.85 2.91
C GLN A 94 9.16 -17.88 4.03
N THR A 95 7.98 -18.46 4.14
CA THR A 95 7.70 -19.58 5.04
C THR A 95 8.59 -20.79 4.74
N LEU A 96 8.79 -21.12 3.45
CA LEU A 96 9.70 -22.21 3.06
C LEU A 96 11.16 -21.86 3.37
N ILE A 97 11.61 -20.63 3.13
CA ILE A 97 12.96 -20.20 3.48
C ILE A 97 13.17 -20.21 5.01
N ALA A 98 12.16 -19.84 5.80
CA ALA A 98 12.19 -19.96 7.26
C ALA A 98 12.33 -21.44 7.70
N LEU A 99 11.65 -22.36 7.02
CA LEU A 99 11.81 -23.82 7.23
C LEU A 99 13.23 -24.29 6.88
N ALA A 100 13.83 -23.75 5.82
CA ALA A 100 15.23 -24.02 5.49
C ALA A 100 16.19 -23.59 6.62
N GLY A 101 15.83 -22.57 7.40
CA GLY A 101 16.54 -22.12 8.60
C GLY A 101 16.08 -22.79 9.91
N ASN A 102 15.25 -23.82 9.90
CA ASN A 102 14.59 -24.42 11.10
C ASN A 102 13.90 -23.38 12.01
N ASP A 103 13.48 -22.23 11.47
CA ASP A 103 12.85 -21.17 12.27
C ASP A 103 11.33 -21.39 12.41
N HIS A 104 10.96 -22.43 13.15
CA HIS A 104 9.56 -22.77 13.37
C HIS A 104 8.77 -21.69 14.15
N VAL A 105 9.47 -20.82 14.89
CA VAL A 105 8.83 -19.66 15.55
C VAL A 105 8.35 -18.70 14.47
N LEU A 106 9.24 -18.32 13.56
CA LEU A 106 8.90 -17.45 12.45
C LEU A 106 7.86 -18.06 11.51
N VAL A 107 7.99 -19.37 11.19
CA VAL A 107 6.99 -20.09 10.37
C VAL A 107 5.58 -19.95 10.94
N ARG A 108 5.41 -20.14 12.25
CA ARG A 108 4.09 -19.97 12.89
C ARG A 108 3.57 -18.53 12.86
N LYS A 109 4.46 -17.55 12.85
CA LYS A 109 4.10 -16.13 12.72
C LYS A 109 3.67 -15.79 11.29
N MET A 110 4.39 -16.28 10.28
CA MET A 110 4.08 -16.06 8.85
C MET A 110 2.86 -16.85 8.37
N LEU A 111 2.68 -18.04 8.91
CA LEU A 111 1.64 -18.99 8.50
C LEU A 111 0.74 -19.31 9.70
N PRO A 112 -0.08 -18.36 10.20
CA PRO A 112 -1.12 -18.67 11.17
C PRO A 112 -2.05 -19.77 10.64
N ARG A 113 -2.62 -20.58 11.52
CA ARG A 113 -3.43 -21.74 11.13
C ARG A 113 -4.57 -21.39 10.16
N ASP A 114 -5.18 -20.21 10.33
CA ASP A 114 -6.31 -19.78 9.52
C ASP A 114 -5.92 -19.20 8.15
N THR A 115 -4.62 -18.98 7.87
CA THR A 115 -4.13 -18.49 6.57
C THR A 115 -4.57 -19.39 5.41
N GLY A 116 -4.67 -20.69 5.62
CA GLY A 116 -5.14 -21.65 4.62
C GLY A 116 -6.58 -21.41 4.14
N TYR A 117 -7.33 -20.59 4.84
CA TYR A 117 -8.71 -20.23 4.49
C TYR A 117 -8.82 -18.89 3.74
N CYS A 118 -7.71 -18.19 3.51
CA CYS A 118 -7.71 -16.94 2.72
C CYS A 118 -8.11 -17.21 1.26
N ASP A 119 -9.14 -16.52 0.78
CA ASP A 119 -9.68 -16.71 -0.57
C ASP A 119 -9.24 -15.65 -1.59
N ARG A 120 -8.72 -14.50 -1.15
CA ARG A 120 -8.32 -13.36 -2.01
C ARG A 120 -6.96 -13.50 -2.68
N LEU A 121 -6.23 -14.57 -2.43
CA LEU A 121 -4.91 -14.79 -3.04
C LEU A 121 -5.01 -15.20 -4.52
N HIS A 122 -4.04 -14.78 -5.33
CA HIS A 122 -3.88 -15.29 -6.69
C HIS A 122 -3.73 -16.81 -6.69
N THR A 123 -4.09 -17.46 -7.79
CA THR A 123 -4.30 -18.91 -7.86
C THR A 123 -3.14 -19.74 -7.30
N ILE A 124 -1.86 -19.42 -7.67
CA ILE A 124 -0.71 -20.18 -7.13
C ILE A 124 -0.52 -19.94 -5.63
N HIS A 125 -0.65 -18.71 -5.16
CA HIS A 125 -0.48 -18.36 -3.75
C HIS A 125 -1.56 -19.03 -2.89
N LYS A 126 -2.80 -19.11 -3.41
CA LYS A 126 -3.91 -19.82 -2.78
C LYS A 126 -3.64 -21.31 -2.65
N VAL A 127 -3.15 -21.95 -3.73
CA VAL A 127 -2.81 -23.37 -3.75
C VAL A 127 -1.69 -23.68 -2.76
N THR A 128 -0.59 -22.91 -2.83
CA THR A 128 0.59 -23.14 -1.97
C THR A 128 0.29 -22.83 -0.51
N SER A 129 -0.36 -21.70 -0.20
CA SER A 129 -0.69 -21.34 1.19
C SER A 129 -1.61 -22.39 1.83
N ARG A 130 -2.64 -22.88 1.11
CA ARG A 130 -3.53 -23.92 1.61
C ARG A 130 -2.81 -25.24 1.88
N LEU A 131 -2.02 -25.72 0.92
CA LEU A 131 -1.26 -26.96 1.07
C LEU A 131 -0.21 -26.86 2.17
N LEU A 132 0.54 -25.73 2.25
CA LEU A 132 1.52 -25.49 3.30
C LEU A 132 0.86 -25.49 4.69
N THR A 133 -0.24 -24.76 4.84
CA THR A 133 -0.96 -24.71 6.13
C THR A 133 -1.47 -26.09 6.51
N ALA A 134 -2.10 -26.82 5.55
CA ALA A 134 -2.60 -28.16 5.79
C ALA A 134 -1.49 -29.14 6.19
N LEU A 135 -0.36 -29.12 5.48
CA LEU A 135 0.80 -29.96 5.76
C LEU A 135 1.45 -29.62 7.11
N TYR A 136 1.71 -28.32 7.34
CA TYR A 136 2.40 -27.88 8.55
C TYR A 136 1.61 -28.16 9.82
N TYR A 137 0.30 -27.93 9.81
CA TYR A 137 -0.59 -28.16 10.95
C TYR A 137 -1.28 -29.53 10.95
N LYS A 138 -1.02 -30.38 9.94
CA LYS A 138 -1.64 -31.70 9.77
C LYS A 138 -3.18 -31.62 9.79
N ASP A 139 -3.72 -30.63 9.07
CA ASP A 139 -5.17 -30.35 9.01
C ASP A 139 -5.82 -31.09 7.85
N ASP A 140 -6.47 -32.23 8.14
CA ASP A 140 -7.09 -33.08 7.13
C ASP A 140 -8.28 -32.42 6.40
N VAL A 141 -9.00 -31.52 7.07
CA VAL A 141 -10.15 -30.83 6.47
C VAL A 141 -9.66 -29.85 5.41
N LEU A 142 -8.70 -29.01 5.80
CA LEU A 142 -8.08 -28.06 4.89
C LEU A 142 -7.34 -28.77 3.77
N GLY A 143 -6.64 -29.89 4.07
CA GLY A 143 -5.89 -30.66 3.10
C GLY A 143 -6.73 -31.23 1.96
N ARG A 144 -7.91 -31.75 2.26
CA ARG A 144 -8.87 -32.21 1.22
C ARG A 144 -9.30 -31.06 0.32
N LYS A 145 -9.70 -29.92 0.90
CA LYS A 145 -10.06 -28.70 0.14
C LYS A 145 -8.89 -28.18 -0.69
N ALA A 146 -7.68 -28.24 -0.14
CA ALA A 146 -6.46 -27.81 -0.82
C ALA A 146 -6.12 -28.69 -2.02
N LEU A 147 -6.30 -30.02 -1.92
CA LEU A 147 -6.11 -30.94 -3.03
C LEU A 147 -7.08 -30.67 -4.19
N GLU A 148 -8.36 -30.49 -3.93
CA GLU A 148 -9.36 -30.15 -4.96
C GLU A 148 -8.98 -28.87 -5.72
N THR A 149 -8.55 -27.83 -4.97
CA THR A 149 -8.07 -26.58 -5.57
C THR A 149 -6.83 -26.81 -6.43
N SER A 150 -5.91 -27.66 -5.95
CA SER A 150 -4.64 -27.96 -6.62
C SER A 150 -4.83 -28.80 -7.87
N GLU A 151 -5.74 -29.75 -7.87
CA GLU A 151 -6.07 -30.57 -9.05
C GLU A 151 -6.64 -29.69 -10.18
N THR A 152 -7.50 -28.73 -9.84
CA THR A 152 -7.98 -27.73 -10.79
C THR A 152 -6.85 -26.89 -11.36
N PHE A 153 -5.92 -26.44 -10.50
CA PHE A 153 -4.75 -25.66 -10.90
C PHE A 153 -3.80 -26.45 -11.81
N LEU A 154 -3.48 -27.69 -11.42
CA LEU A 154 -2.58 -28.57 -12.18
C LEU A 154 -3.14 -28.94 -13.57
N GLY A 155 -4.46 -28.93 -13.74
CA GLY A 155 -5.14 -29.13 -15.03
C GLY A 155 -5.08 -27.92 -15.97
N GLN A 156 -4.55 -26.78 -15.54
CA GLN A 156 -4.49 -25.55 -16.31
C GLN A 156 -3.06 -25.24 -16.79
N LYS A 157 -2.92 -24.30 -17.73
CA LYS A 157 -1.62 -23.86 -18.24
C LYS A 157 -1.03 -22.81 -17.31
N HIS A 158 0.02 -23.17 -16.58
CA HIS A 158 0.77 -22.30 -15.69
C HIS A 158 2.29 -22.41 -15.94
N PRO A 159 3.11 -21.48 -15.42
CA PRO A 159 4.57 -21.60 -15.41
C PRO A 159 5.02 -22.93 -14.80
N LYS A 160 6.01 -23.59 -15.42
CA LYS A 160 6.45 -24.93 -15.04
C LYS A 160 6.87 -25.02 -13.56
N ILE A 161 7.53 -23.98 -13.04
CA ILE A 161 7.96 -23.96 -11.64
C ILE A 161 6.77 -24.01 -10.67
N TRP A 162 5.68 -23.32 -10.97
CA TRP A 162 4.47 -23.33 -10.14
C TRP A 162 3.78 -24.70 -10.14
N LEU A 163 3.71 -25.32 -11.31
CA LEU A 163 3.15 -26.67 -11.43
C LEU A 163 3.97 -27.67 -10.62
N LEU A 164 5.31 -27.62 -10.70
CA LEU A 164 6.19 -28.53 -9.97
C LEU A 164 6.09 -28.34 -8.44
N ILE A 165 6.00 -27.11 -7.95
CA ILE A 165 5.82 -26.83 -6.52
C ILE A 165 4.46 -27.37 -6.04
N ALA A 166 3.38 -27.08 -6.77
CA ALA A 166 2.05 -27.57 -6.44
C ALA A 166 2.01 -29.12 -6.46
N GLU A 167 2.63 -29.74 -7.46
CA GLU A 167 2.73 -31.20 -7.60
C GLU A 167 3.53 -31.82 -6.44
N TYR A 168 4.64 -31.20 -6.04
CA TYR A 168 5.42 -31.64 -4.88
C TYR A 168 4.60 -31.60 -3.58
N LEU A 169 3.90 -30.49 -3.32
CA LEU A 169 3.08 -30.36 -2.12
C LEU A 169 1.90 -31.37 -2.10
N CYS A 170 1.29 -31.63 -3.27
CA CYS A 170 0.28 -32.67 -3.41
C CYS A 170 0.85 -34.08 -3.17
N ALA A 171 2.02 -34.40 -3.74
CA ALA A 171 2.68 -35.69 -3.55
C ALA A 171 3.08 -35.87 -2.07
N LEU A 172 3.57 -34.84 -1.41
CA LEU A 172 3.89 -34.87 0.02
C LEU A 172 2.64 -35.12 0.88
N TRP A 173 1.52 -34.45 0.55
CA TRP A 173 0.24 -34.69 1.23
C TRP A 173 -0.25 -36.14 1.07
N ARG A 174 -0.11 -36.72 -0.14
CA ARG A 174 -0.47 -38.09 -0.43
C ARG A 174 0.55 -39.13 0.05
N LYS A 175 1.68 -38.67 0.62
CA LYS A 175 2.83 -39.51 1.03
C LYS A 175 3.43 -40.33 -0.10
N GLU A 176 3.45 -39.82 -1.32
CA GLU A 176 4.09 -40.40 -2.50
C GLU A 176 5.61 -40.22 -2.44
N THR A 177 6.27 -40.81 -1.45
CA THR A 177 7.69 -40.55 -1.09
C THR A 177 8.67 -40.88 -2.20
N ASP A 178 8.38 -41.81 -3.07
CA ASP A 178 9.17 -42.23 -4.23
C ASP A 178 9.35 -41.10 -5.26
N ARG A 179 8.41 -40.17 -5.32
CA ARG A 179 8.42 -39.03 -6.27
C ARG A 179 9.07 -37.75 -5.71
N LEU A 180 9.16 -37.60 -4.39
CA LEU A 180 9.51 -36.32 -3.78
C LEU A 180 10.90 -35.82 -4.19
N SER A 181 11.91 -36.68 -4.19
CA SER A 181 13.28 -36.28 -4.55
C SER A 181 13.41 -35.86 -6.01
N SER A 182 12.76 -36.58 -6.93
CA SER A 182 12.75 -36.25 -8.35
C SER A 182 12.03 -34.90 -8.62
N LEU A 183 10.94 -34.65 -7.92
CA LEU A 183 10.21 -33.37 -8.00
C LEU A 183 11.06 -32.22 -7.47
N LEU A 184 11.75 -32.37 -6.34
CA LEU A 184 12.65 -31.36 -5.82
C LEU A 184 13.83 -31.05 -6.77
N THR A 185 14.42 -32.09 -7.39
CA THR A 185 15.42 -31.93 -8.43
C THR A 185 14.88 -31.15 -9.63
N ALA A 186 13.64 -31.44 -10.04
CA ALA A 186 12.97 -30.70 -11.11
C ALA A 186 12.66 -29.25 -10.72
N VAL A 187 12.28 -28.97 -9.45
CA VAL A 187 12.07 -27.61 -8.93
C VAL A 187 13.37 -26.81 -9.00
N CYS A 188 14.51 -27.33 -8.50
CA CYS A 188 15.81 -26.69 -8.63
C CYS A 188 16.14 -26.30 -10.09
N ALA A 189 15.94 -27.23 -11.02
CA ALA A 189 16.21 -27.00 -12.43
C ALA A 189 15.27 -25.98 -13.08
N ALA A 190 14.01 -25.89 -12.61
CA ALA A 190 13.02 -24.93 -13.09
C ALA A 190 13.24 -23.54 -12.50
N GLU A 191 13.63 -23.43 -11.23
CA GLU A 191 13.95 -22.19 -10.53
C GLU A 191 15.04 -21.40 -11.26
N ARG A 192 16.15 -22.06 -11.62
CA ARG A 192 17.25 -21.45 -12.39
C ARG A 192 16.87 -20.95 -13.79
N ARG A 193 15.70 -21.30 -14.31
CA ARG A 193 15.21 -20.92 -15.64
C ARG A 193 13.99 -20.03 -15.58
N SER A 194 13.62 -19.60 -14.39
CA SER A 194 12.38 -18.88 -14.16
C SER A 194 12.66 -17.47 -13.65
N ASP A 195 12.49 -16.48 -14.52
CA ASP A 195 12.52 -15.06 -14.12
C ASP A 195 11.40 -14.70 -13.12
N LEU A 196 10.38 -15.54 -13.00
CA LEU A 196 9.19 -15.28 -12.17
C LEU A 196 9.45 -15.38 -10.67
N LEU A 197 10.31 -16.32 -10.23
CA LEU A 197 10.71 -16.42 -8.83
C LEU A 197 11.95 -15.55 -8.55
N LEU A 198 12.86 -15.46 -9.51
CA LEU A 198 14.07 -14.65 -9.41
C LEU A 198 13.73 -13.17 -9.19
N ASN A 199 12.81 -12.60 -9.96
CA ASN A 199 12.38 -11.21 -9.81
C ASN A 199 11.59 -10.92 -8.52
N GLN A 200 11.18 -11.94 -7.78
CA GLN A 200 10.35 -11.82 -6.58
C GLN A 200 11.13 -12.06 -5.29
N CYS A 201 12.24 -12.80 -5.38
CA CYS A 201 13.07 -13.18 -4.22
C CYS A 201 14.41 -12.43 -4.16
N THR A 202 14.75 -11.61 -5.16
CA THR A 202 16.12 -11.12 -5.34
C THR A 202 16.20 -9.61 -5.45
N ASP A 203 15.50 -8.82 -4.86
CA ASP A 203 15.68 -7.34 -4.80
C ASP A 203 16.54 -6.70 -5.94
N GLY A 204 16.56 -7.32 -7.11
CA GLY A 204 17.24 -6.83 -8.31
C GLY A 204 18.75 -7.09 -8.38
N ILE A 205 19.30 -8.01 -7.57
CA ILE A 205 20.71 -8.45 -7.71
C ILE A 205 20.77 -9.59 -8.72
N ASP A 206 21.64 -9.46 -9.71
CA ASP A 206 21.83 -10.43 -10.79
C ASP A 206 23.29 -10.95 -10.77
N PRO A 207 23.55 -12.28 -10.76
CA PRO A 207 22.58 -13.36 -10.69
C PRO A 207 22.09 -13.64 -9.26
N ALA A 208 20.89 -14.20 -9.19
CA ALA A 208 20.25 -14.51 -7.93
C ALA A 208 20.98 -15.60 -7.12
N PRO A 209 21.01 -15.54 -5.76
CA PRO A 209 21.60 -16.60 -4.94
C PRO A 209 21.00 -17.95 -5.23
N GLU A 210 19.74 -17.97 -5.60
CA GLU A 210 18.95 -19.14 -5.97
C GLU A 210 19.54 -19.90 -7.18
N GLU A 211 20.35 -19.25 -8.02
CA GLU A 211 21.12 -19.95 -9.05
C GLU A 211 22.24 -20.83 -8.45
N THR A 212 22.72 -20.46 -7.26
CA THR A 212 23.80 -21.16 -6.57
C THR A 212 23.31 -22.05 -5.45
N VAL A 213 22.30 -21.58 -4.67
CA VAL A 213 21.69 -22.32 -3.55
C VAL A 213 20.19 -22.10 -3.56
N SER A 214 19.42 -23.14 -3.74
CA SER A 214 17.96 -23.08 -3.68
C SER A 214 17.45 -23.22 -2.25
N PHE A 215 17.28 -22.11 -1.56
CA PHE A 215 16.66 -22.09 -0.22
C PHE A 215 15.20 -22.53 -0.25
N LEU A 216 14.49 -22.27 -1.36
CA LEU A 216 13.14 -22.75 -1.59
C LEU A 216 13.08 -24.30 -1.52
N VAL A 217 14.00 -24.99 -2.20
CA VAL A 217 14.04 -26.45 -2.21
C VAL A 217 14.51 -27.00 -0.87
N HIS A 218 15.46 -26.36 -0.19
CA HIS A 218 15.82 -26.70 1.18
C HIS A 218 14.63 -26.60 2.13
N GLY A 219 13.76 -25.57 1.95
CA GLY A 219 12.53 -25.40 2.70
C GLY A 219 11.48 -26.47 2.41
N LEU A 220 11.29 -26.82 1.14
CA LEU A 220 10.40 -27.92 0.75
C LEU A 220 10.90 -29.27 1.32
N PHE A 221 12.19 -29.50 1.32
CA PHE A 221 12.78 -30.68 1.92
C PHE A 221 12.63 -30.71 3.46
N ALA A 222 12.78 -29.55 4.11
CA ALA A 222 12.53 -29.39 5.55
C ALA A 222 11.05 -29.62 5.89
N LEU A 223 10.13 -29.19 5.01
CA LEU A 223 8.70 -29.48 5.17
C LEU A 223 8.44 -30.99 5.11
N ALA A 224 9.11 -31.73 4.23
CA ALA A 224 9.00 -33.20 4.19
C ALA A 224 9.48 -33.82 5.52
N GLN A 225 10.56 -33.32 6.10
CA GLN A 225 11.03 -33.74 7.44
C GLN A 225 9.96 -33.51 8.53
N HIS A 226 9.23 -32.40 8.44
CA HIS A 226 8.18 -32.07 9.40
C HIS A 226 6.91 -32.94 9.23
N CYS A 227 6.62 -33.38 7.99
CA CYS A 227 5.39 -34.09 7.64
C CYS A 227 5.50 -35.61 7.72
N LEU A 228 6.64 -36.16 7.34
CA LEU A 228 6.89 -37.61 7.27
C LEU A 228 7.29 -38.18 8.64
N SER A 229 7.16 -39.49 8.82
CA SER A 229 7.78 -40.15 9.96
C SER A 229 9.31 -40.14 9.83
N PRO A 230 10.06 -40.27 10.95
CA PRO A 230 11.52 -40.33 10.90
C PRO A 230 12.03 -41.43 9.93
N GLU A 231 11.36 -42.57 9.89
CA GLU A 231 11.71 -43.71 9.03
C GLU A 231 11.47 -43.40 7.56
N GLU A 232 10.28 -42.84 7.21
CA GLU A 232 9.96 -42.39 5.86
C GLU A 232 10.94 -41.32 5.37
N PHE A 233 11.26 -40.35 6.23
CA PHE A 233 12.19 -39.27 5.88
C PHE A 233 13.64 -39.73 5.70
N GLN A 234 14.12 -40.69 6.52
CA GLN A 234 15.47 -41.25 6.36
C GLN A 234 15.65 -41.98 5.04
N GLN A 235 14.58 -42.56 4.49
CA GLN A 235 14.61 -43.25 3.19
C GLN A 235 14.52 -42.28 2.00
N LEU A 236 14.20 -40.98 2.23
CA LEU A 236 14.06 -40.02 1.16
C LEU A 236 15.44 -39.62 0.61
N PRO A 237 15.73 -39.91 -0.69
CA PRO A 237 16.99 -39.52 -1.30
C PRO A 237 17.12 -37.98 -1.34
N LEU A 238 18.36 -37.49 -1.19
CA LEU A 238 18.65 -36.07 -1.39
C LEU A 238 18.47 -35.69 -2.86
N PRO A 239 17.96 -34.49 -3.16
CA PRO A 239 17.84 -34.00 -4.53
C PRO A 239 19.21 -34.00 -5.25
N GLU A 240 19.23 -34.48 -6.51
CA GLU A 240 20.41 -34.52 -7.34
C GLU A 240 20.56 -33.25 -8.18
N ASP A 241 20.74 -32.11 -7.52
CA ASP A 241 20.98 -30.83 -8.20
C ASP A 241 22.11 -30.07 -7.52
N ARG A 242 22.83 -29.26 -8.31
CA ARG A 242 23.96 -28.46 -7.81
C ARG A 242 23.52 -27.36 -6.83
N ALA A 243 22.29 -26.86 -6.97
CA ALA A 243 21.75 -25.82 -6.10
C ALA A 243 21.25 -26.37 -4.76
N PHE A 244 21.14 -27.70 -4.61
CA PHE A 244 20.86 -28.35 -3.34
C PHE A 244 22.19 -28.68 -2.62
N LEU A 245 22.58 -27.87 -1.66
CA LEU A 245 23.82 -28.03 -0.92
C LEU A 245 23.68 -29.12 0.15
N LYS A 246 24.25 -30.31 -0.11
CA LYS A 246 24.20 -31.44 0.83
C LYS A 246 24.80 -31.09 2.19
N GLY A 247 25.93 -30.38 2.22
CA GLY A 247 26.56 -29.96 3.47
C GLY A 247 25.71 -28.98 4.30
N TYR A 248 24.96 -28.10 3.65
CA TYR A 248 23.99 -27.25 4.34
C TYR A 248 22.86 -28.08 4.97
N GLU A 249 22.34 -29.05 4.23
CA GLU A 249 21.28 -29.93 4.73
C GLU A 249 21.77 -30.80 5.92
N GLU A 250 22.97 -31.32 5.84
CA GLU A 250 23.60 -32.05 6.96
C GLU A 250 23.73 -31.17 8.21
N TYR A 251 24.21 -29.93 8.05
CA TYR A 251 24.28 -28.97 9.15
C TYR A 251 22.89 -28.67 9.72
N ARG A 252 21.92 -28.35 8.86
CA ARG A 252 20.53 -28.00 9.26
C ARG A 252 19.88 -29.10 10.09
N ARG A 253 20.11 -30.37 9.76
CA ARG A 253 19.54 -31.52 10.50
C ARG A 253 20.16 -31.68 11.89
N THR A 254 21.40 -31.28 12.08
CA THR A 254 22.07 -31.34 13.38
C THR A 254 21.86 -30.10 14.22
N ALA A 255 21.55 -28.96 13.60
CA ALA A 255 21.28 -27.72 14.28
C ALA A 255 19.91 -27.79 14.97
N ASP A 256 19.92 -27.84 16.30
CA ASP A 256 18.70 -27.81 17.09
C ASP A 256 18.07 -26.41 17.05
N GLY A 257 16.93 -26.27 16.40
CA GLY A 257 16.17 -25.02 16.33
C GLY A 257 15.51 -24.65 17.68
N SER A 258 15.59 -25.53 18.69
CA SER A 258 14.98 -25.36 20.02
C SER A 258 15.88 -24.65 21.03
N ASP A 259 17.18 -24.48 20.72
CA ASP A 259 18.12 -23.93 21.68
C ASP A 259 17.91 -22.41 21.87
N GLU A 260 17.19 -22.04 22.96
CA GLU A 260 17.06 -20.65 23.40
C GLU A 260 18.40 -20.00 23.75
N THR A 261 19.43 -20.79 24.04
CA THR A 261 20.81 -20.30 24.28
C THR A 261 21.48 -19.82 23.01
N ALA A 262 21.02 -20.26 21.83
CA ALA A 262 21.50 -19.77 20.54
C ALA A 262 20.98 -18.36 20.18
N ARG A 263 20.20 -17.70 21.04
CA ARG A 263 19.72 -16.33 20.78
C ARG A 263 20.83 -15.30 20.67
N SER A 264 21.93 -15.46 21.44
CA SER A 264 23.09 -14.54 21.34
C SER A 264 23.94 -14.77 20.07
N ASP A 265 23.89 -15.99 19.49
CA ASP A 265 24.59 -16.36 18.25
C ASP A 265 23.68 -16.40 17.01
N ALA A 266 22.44 -15.94 17.13
CA ALA A 266 21.45 -15.99 16.06
C ALA A 266 21.73 -14.97 14.94
N HIS A 267 22.59 -13.98 15.19
CA HIS A 267 22.92 -12.94 14.23
C HIS A 267 24.15 -13.32 13.42
N PHE A 268 24.01 -13.37 12.12
CA PHE A 268 25.14 -13.48 11.19
C PHE A 268 25.93 -12.15 11.15
N ILE A 269 25.23 -11.04 11.06
CA ILE A 269 25.78 -9.69 11.16
C ILE A 269 25.20 -9.01 12.41
N HIS A 270 26.09 -8.43 13.21
CA HIS A 270 25.68 -7.61 14.34
C HIS A 270 25.75 -6.14 13.93
N PHE A 271 24.58 -5.52 13.76
CA PHE A 271 24.49 -4.11 13.41
C PHE A 271 25.03 -3.24 14.56
N THR A 272 25.83 -2.25 14.24
CA THR A 272 26.47 -1.35 15.23
C THR A 272 26.13 0.12 14.97
N GLY A 273 26.51 1.01 15.87
CA GLY A 273 26.26 2.44 15.73
C GLY A 273 24.80 2.77 15.58
N ASP A 274 24.47 3.56 14.56
CA ASP A 274 23.12 4.03 14.27
C ASP A 274 22.20 2.93 13.72
N ALA A 275 22.74 1.83 13.26
CA ALA A 275 21.99 0.67 12.80
C ALA A 275 21.71 -0.37 13.92
N ALA A 276 22.22 -0.18 15.13
CA ALA A 276 22.13 -1.16 16.22
C ALA A 276 20.67 -1.58 16.57
N TRP A 277 19.70 -0.73 16.31
CA TRP A 277 18.27 -1.03 16.51
C TRP A 277 17.75 -2.14 15.57
N LEU A 278 18.41 -2.37 14.43
CA LEU A 278 18.06 -3.47 13.51
C LEU A 278 18.27 -4.85 14.13
N ASN A 279 19.16 -4.99 15.12
CA ASN A 279 19.29 -6.25 15.86
C ASN A 279 18.00 -6.59 16.62
N GLU A 280 17.32 -5.57 17.16
CA GLU A 280 16.05 -5.78 17.86
C GLU A 280 14.94 -6.19 16.91
N VAL A 281 14.93 -5.69 15.66
CA VAL A 281 13.97 -6.08 14.63
C VAL A 281 14.02 -7.58 14.37
N VAL A 282 15.22 -8.18 14.38
CA VAL A 282 15.40 -9.64 14.20
C VAL A 282 14.69 -10.46 15.27
N ASP A 283 14.57 -9.92 16.49
CA ASP A 283 13.96 -10.58 17.63
C ASP A 283 12.46 -10.25 17.79
N ILE A 284 12.02 -9.11 17.21
CA ILE A 284 10.61 -8.72 17.19
C ILE A 284 9.92 -9.47 16.06
N LEU A 285 9.12 -10.46 16.40
CA LEU A 285 8.34 -11.24 15.44
C LEU A 285 6.85 -10.97 15.69
N PRO A 286 6.29 -9.86 15.17
CA PRO A 286 4.86 -9.59 15.32
C PRO A 286 4.04 -10.70 14.65
N GLU A 287 2.87 -10.99 15.20
CA GLU A 287 1.98 -12.00 14.60
C GLU A 287 1.32 -11.45 13.36
N THR A 288 1.24 -12.28 12.31
CA THR A 288 0.37 -12.00 11.18
C THR A 288 -1.08 -11.99 11.68
N VAL A 289 -1.76 -10.88 11.49
CA VAL A 289 -3.17 -10.74 11.87
C VAL A 289 -4.04 -11.06 10.66
N LEU A 290 -4.97 -11.99 10.87
CA LEU A 290 -5.98 -12.31 9.88
C LEU A 290 -7.26 -11.56 10.25
N LYS A 291 -7.87 -10.92 9.27
CA LYS A 291 -9.17 -10.29 9.39
C LYS A 291 -10.18 -11.01 8.52
N GLN A 292 -11.41 -11.09 9.00
CA GLN A 292 -12.53 -11.60 8.25
C GLN A 292 -13.42 -10.43 7.83
N GLU A 293 -13.71 -10.35 6.54
CA GLU A 293 -14.67 -9.38 6.03
C GLU A 293 -16.12 -9.83 6.24
N PRO A 294 -17.09 -8.91 6.13
CA PRO A 294 -18.51 -9.24 6.30
C PRO A 294 -19.04 -10.31 5.33
N ASP A 295 -18.41 -10.46 4.16
CA ASP A 295 -18.71 -11.51 3.17
C ASP A 295 -18.12 -12.89 3.53
N GLY A 296 -17.34 -12.95 4.60
CA GLY A 296 -16.69 -14.16 5.09
C GLY A 296 -15.27 -14.38 4.60
N ASP A 297 -14.77 -13.55 3.68
CA ASP A 297 -13.40 -13.65 3.19
C ASP A 297 -12.37 -13.30 4.27
N VAL A 298 -11.32 -14.11 4.35
CA VAL A 298 -10.19 -13.90 5.27
C VAL A 298 -9.02 -13.31 4.50
N PHE A 299 -8.39 -12.28 5.06
CA PHE A 299 -7.21 -11.64 4.48
C PHE A 299 -6.17 -11.28 5.55
N ILE A 300 -4.93 -10.98 5.11
CA ILE A 300 -3.83 -10.61 6.01
C ILE A 300 -3.84 -9.10 6.22
N ASP A 301 -3.87 -8.67 7.49
CA ASP A 301 -3.78 -7.26 7.86
C ASP A 301 -2.32 -6.81 8.05
N HIS A 302 -1.74 -6.29 6.96
CA HIS A 302 -0.35 -5.81 6.98
C HIS A 302 -0.16 -4.53 7.80
N GLU A 303 -1.18 -3.68 7.87
CA GLU A 303 -1.10 -2.44 8.64
C GLU A 303 -0.94 -2.75 10.13
N ASP A 304 -1.61 -3.79 10.63
CA ASP A 304 -1.47 -4.23 12.02
C ASP A 304 -0.07 -4.76 12.35
N HIS A 305 0.52 -5.49 11.42
CA HIS A 305 1.88 -5.99 11.55
C HIS A 305 2.88 -4.82 11.70
N TYR A 306 2.76 -3.82 10.82
CA TYR A 306 3.58 -2.61 10.85
C TYR A 306 3.42 -1.83 12.16
N GLU A 307 2.19 -1.60 12.57
CA GLU A 307 1.90 -0.85 13.79
C GLU A 307 2.46 -1.54 15.04
N LYS A 308 2.34 -2.86 15.12
CA LYS A 308 2.91 -3.66 16.22
C LYS A 308 4.44 -3.57 16.24
N LEU A 309 5.08 -3.69 15.08
CA LEU A 309 6.53 -3.58 14.97
C LEU A 309 7.01 -2.20 15.46
N PHE A 310 6.45 -1.12 14.92
CA PHE A 310 6.88 0.23 15.30
C PHE A 310 6.48 0.62 16.71
N THR A 311 5.35 0.16 17.22
CA THR A 311 4.98 0.35 18.63
C THR A 311 6.03 -0.28 19.56
N HIS A 312 6.59 -1.42 19.18
CA HIS A 312 7.66 -2.05 19.94
C HIS A 312 8.99 -1.28 19.80
N LEU A 313 9.40 -0.96 18.60
CA LEU A 313 10.64 -0.21 18.32
C LEU A 313 10.66 1.16 18.99
N LEU A 314 9.54 1.88 19.02
CA LEU A 314 9.41 3.17 19.69
C LEU A 314 9.68 3.10 21.21
N ARG A 315 9.58 1.92 21.82
CA ARG A 315 9.93 1.68 23.22
C ARG A 315 11.39 1.25 23.41
N SER A 316 12.07 0.89 22.34
CA SER A 316 13.46 0.44 22.37
C SER A 316 14.43 1.59 22.66
N PRO A 317 15.36 1.44 23.64
CA PRO A 317 16.37 2.46 23.89
C PRO A 317 17.33 2.67 22.69
N ALA A 318 17.60 1.64 21.89
CA ALA A 318 18.45 1.75 20.70
C ALA A 318 17.76 2.59 19.62
N PHE A 319 16.49 2.31 19.35
CA PHE A 319 15.68 3.06 18.39
C PHE A 319 15.41 4.50 18.88
N GLN A 320 15.16 4.68 20.19
CA GLN A 320 14.97 6.00 20.79
C GLN A 320 16.18 6.92 20.66
N ARG A 321 17.42 6.38 20.64
CA ARG A 321 18.63 7.17 20.42
C ARG A 321 18.71 7.77 19.02
N MET A 322 17.95 7.25 18.06
CA MET A 322 17.93 7.75 16.69
C MET A 322 17.17 9.08 16.53
N TYR A 323 16.31 9.43 17.50
CA TYR A 323 15.55 10.70 17.50
C TYR A 323 15.75 11.49 18.81
N GLN A 324 17.00 11.86 19.06
CA GLN A 324 17.37 12.58 20.28
C GLN A 324 16.82 14.01 20.35
N ASP A 325 16.61 14.65 19.21
CA ASP A 325 16.03 16.00 19.11
C ASP A 325 14.51 15.92 18.94
N ARG A 326 13.80 15.40 19.95
CA ARG A 326 12.34 15.36 19.96
C ARG A 326 11.81 16.79 20.01
N ASP A 327 11.27 17.24 18.90
CA ASP A 327 10.55 18.51 18.85
C ASP A 327 9.06 18.32 19.21
N VAL A 328 8.34 19.41 19.25
CA VAL A 328 6.90 19.41 19.57
C VAL A 328 6.08 18.55 18.61
N CYS A 329 6.55 18.31 17.37
CA CYS A 329 5.87 17.44 16.40
C CYS A 329 5.93 15.97 16.81
N TRP A 330 7.09 15.52 17.32
CA TRP A 330 7.27 14.18 17.88
C TRP A 330 6.36 13.98 19.06
N ALA A 331 6.36 14.97 19.97
CA ALA A 331 5.51 14.91 21.14
C ALA A 331 4.02 14.86 20.76
N ALA A 332 3.60 15.65 19.75
CA ALA A 332 2.22 15.62 19.26
C ALA A 332 1.83 14.25 18.68
N LYS A 333 2.77 13.59 17.94
CA LYS A 333 2.46 12.34 17.24
C LYS A 333 2.63 11.09 18.09
N TRP A 334 3.59 11.05 19.04
CA TRP A 334 4.01 9.82 19.69
C TRP A 334 3.94 9.82 21.20
N ASP A 335 3.89 11.01 21.82
CA ASP A 335 3.95 11.11 23.27
C ASP A 335 2.57 11.32 23.91
N THR A 336 2.57 11.30 25.23
CA THR A 336 1.40 11.64 26.04
C THR A 336 1.12 13.15 26.00
N PHE A 337 -0.07 13.54 26.38
CA PHE A 337 -0.44 14.95 26.47
C PHE A 337 0.48 15.77 27.41
N ASN A 338 0.97 15.16 28.50
CA ASN A 338 1.84 15.85 29.44
C ASN A 338 3.22 16.12 28.83
N HIS A 339 3.83 15.15 28.15
CA HIS A 339 5.10 15.34 27.45
C HIS A 339 4.97 16.32 26.28
N PHE A 340 3.82 16.31 25.59
CA PHE A 340 3.53 17.30 24.59
C PHE A 340 3.55 18.73 25.16
N LEU A 341 2.91 18.96 26.33
CA LEU A 341 2.89 20.27 26.99
C LEU A 341 4.28 20.76 27.41
N GLU A 342 5.21 19.85 27.76
CA GLU A 342 6.59 20.20 28.10
C GLU A 342 7.37 20.78 26.89
N GLN A 343 7.03 20.34 25.68
CA GLN A 343 7.67 20.77 24.43
C GLN A 343 6.94 21.95 23.76
N TYR A 344 5.62 22.06 24.00
CA TYR A 344 4.77 23.05 23.35
C TYR A 344 5.08 24.46 23.83
N ARG A 345 5.12 25.39 22.87
CA ARG A 345 5.22 26.83 23.11
C ARG A 345 4.02 27.54 22.50
N PRO A 346 3.42 28.54 23.20
CA PRO A 346 2.34 29.36 22.63
C PRO A 346 2.73 29.94 21.27
N GLY A 347 1.92 29.66 20.25
CA GLY A 347 2.18 30.03 18.87
C GLY A 347 2.57 28.84 17.97
N ASP A 348 2.98 27.69 18.53
CA ASP A 348 3.31 26.49 17.76
C ASP A 348 2.08 25.92 17.04
N GLU A 349 0.88 26.14 17.58
CA GLU A 349 -0.39 25.72 16.97
C GLU A 349 -0.65 26.37 15.59
N ARG A 350 -0.01 27.50 15.31
CA ARG A 350 -0.12 28.26 14.04
C ARG A 350 1.06 28.08 13.11
N ARG A 351 2.11 27.40 13.58
CA ARG A 351 3.33 27.20 12.79
C ARG A 351 3.20 25.94 11.93
N LEU A 352 3.92 25.94 10.82
CA LEU A 352 4.11 24.77 9.99
C LEU A 352 5.44 24.11 10.36
N PHE A 353 5.37 22.81 10.57
CA PHE A 353 6.49 21.93 10.80
C PHE A 353 6.54 20.96 9.63
N TYR A 354 7.63 20.94 8.88
CA TYR A 354 7.78 20.07 7.69
C TYR A 354 6.59 20.16 6.71
N GLY A 355 6.05 21.37 6.56
CA GLY A 355 4.92 21.64 5.66
C GLY A 355 3.53 21.29 6.23
N ARG A 356 3.41 20.89 7.50
CA ARG A 356 2.14 20.54 8.15
C ARG A 356 1.92 21.33 9.45
N GLY A 357 0.67 21.58 9.76
CA GLY A 357 0.28 22.10 11.06
C GLY A 357 0.42 21.05 12.16
N LEU A 358 0.70 21.49 13.39
CA LEU A 358 0.89 20.61 14.54
C LEU A 358 -0.32 19.71 14.83
N LEU A 359 -1.53 20.18 14.49
CA LEU A 359 -2.77 19.40 14.59
C LEU A 359 -2.72 18.08 13.82
N TYR A 360 -2.11 18.04 12.64
CA TYR A 360 -2.02 16.83 11.81
C TYR A 360 -1.20 15.72 12.46
N TYR A 361 -0.15 16.11 13.20
CA TYR A 361 0.63 15.16 14.01
C TYR A 361 -0.21 14.60 15.16
N ALA A 362 -0.95 15.47 15.85
CA ALA A 362 -1.82 15.08 16.95
C ALA A 362 -2.96 14.15 16.53
N LEU A 363 -3.62 14.42 15.39
CA LEU A 363 -4.68 13.57 14.83
C LEU A 363 -4.18 12.17 14.46
N ALA A 364 -2.89 12.03 14.17
CA ALA A 364 -2.25 10.76 13.87
C ALA A 364 -1.57 10.11 15.09
N ASN A 365 -1.79 10.58 16.31
CA ASN A 365 -1.22 9.97 17.52
C ASN A 365 -1.88 8.59 17.76
N PRO A 366 -1.10 7.50 17.93
CA PRO A 366 -1.64 6.17 18.18
C PRO A 366 -2.28 6.01 19.57
N ASP A 367 -1.86 6.81 20.56
CA ASP A 367 -2.52 6.86 21.88
C ASP A 367 -3.84 7.62 21.75
N LEU A 368 -4.97 6.92 21.92
CA LEU A 368 -6.31 7.47 21.73
C LEU A 368 -6.63 8.62 22.69
N VAL A 369 -6.05 8.59 23.91
CA VAL A 369 -6.24 9.64 24.90
C VAL A 369 -5.40 10.87 24.54
N ALA A 370 -4.15 10.66 24.18
CA ALA A 370 -3.25 11.73 23.73
C ALA A 370 -3.77 12.38 22.46
N ARG A 371 -4.18 11.57 21.45
CA ARG A 371 -4.81 12.05 20.21
C ARG A 371 -5.94 13.02 20.50
N TYR A 372 -6.88 12.63 21.34
CA TYR A 372 -8.01 13.48 21.69
C TYR A 372 -7.57 14.74 22.43
N ARG A 373 -6.78 14.59 23.50
CA ARG A 373 -6.40 15.71 24.37
C ARG A 373 -5.52 16.74 23.68
N ILE A 374 -4.54 16.28 22.88
CA ILE A 374 -3.62 17.19 22.16
C ILE A 374 -4.38 17.88 21.03
N SER A 375 -5.19 17.17 20.25
CA SER A 375 -5.97 17.78 19.17
C SER A 375 -6.96 18.81 19.68
N HIS A 376 -7.70 18.48 20.74
CA HIS A 376 -8.63 19.40 21.38
C HIS A 376 -7.91 20.67 21.89
N PHE A 377 -6.79 20.49 22.62
CA PHE A 377 -5.97 21.60 23.08
C PHE A 377 -5.50 22.50 21.92
N LEU A 378 -5.03 21.91 20.84
CA LEU A 378 -4.55 22.68 19.68
C LEU A 378 -5.68 23.44 19.00
N LEU A 379 -6.85 22.81 18.83
CA LEU A 379 -8.04 23.47 18.26
C LEU A 379 -8.51 24.63 19.13
N ASP A 380 -8.58 24.47 20.45
CA ASP A 380 -8.95 25.53 21.39
C ASP A 380 -7.97 26.71 21.36
N ASN A 381 -6.70 26.47 21.04
CA ASN A 381 -5.68 27.52 20.90
C ASN A 381 -5.60 28.07 19.46
N GLY A 382 -6.49 27.67 18.57
CA GLY A 382 -6.62 28.22 17.22
C GLY A 382 -5.71 27.62 16.17
N ALA A 383 -5.42 26.30 16.29
CA ALA A 383 -4.74 25.56 15.25
C ALA A 383 -5.57 25.57 13.95
N GLY A 384 -4.87 25.80 12.82
CA GLY A 384 -5.50 25.79 11.50
C GLY A 384 -5.92 24.38 11.09
N VAL A 385 -7.14 24.26 10.52
CA VAL A 385 -7.69 23.01 10.00
C VAL A 385 -7.61 22.90 8.47
N GLN A 386 -7.17 23.94 7.78
CA GLN A 386 -7.03 23.92 6.33
C GLN A 386 -5.68 23.35 5.93
N PRO A 387 -5.61 22.46 4.93
CA PRO A 387 -4.34 21.96 4.41
C PRO A 387 -3.54 23.10 3.78
N VAL A 388 -2.23 23.10 3.99
CA VAL A 388 -1.33 24.14 3.47
C VAL A 388 -1.16 24.00 1.95
N GLU A 389 -1.22 22.80 1.44
CA GLU A 389 -1.15 22.50 0.01
C GLU A 389 -2.36 21.66 -0.40
N ARG A 390 -2.89 21.93 -1.61
CA ARG A 390 -4.10 21.24 -2.11
C ARG A 390 -3.92 19.76 -2.38
N GLU A 391 -2.69 19.27 -2.40
CA GLU A 391 -2.37 17.87 -2.64
C GLU A 391 -2.33 17.04 -1.36
N TYR A 392 -2.39 17.67 -0.19
CA TYR A 392 -2.36 16.97 1.08
C TYR A 392 -3.76 16.57 1.55
N ASP A 393 -3.79 15.47 2.27
CA ASP A 393 -4.98 15.02 2.97
C ASP A 393 -5.44 16.04 4.00
N GLY A 394 -6.75 16.26 4.10
CA GLY A 394 -7.32 17.12 5.12
C GLY A 394 -7.31 16.47 6.51
N PRO A 395 -7.67 17.22 7.57
CA PRO A 395 -7.61 16.73 8.95
C PRO A 395 -8.48 15.52 9.20
N PHE A 396 -9.63 15.41 8.51
CA PHE A 396 -10.48 14.20 8.57
C PHE A 396 -9.78 12.96 8.05
N HIS A 397 -8.98 13.06 6.98
CA HIS A 397 -8.23 11.92 6.45
C HIS A 397 -7.19 11.44 7.46
N TYR A 398 -6.42 12.37 8.06
CA TYR A 398 -5.44 12.03 9.09
C TYR A 398 -6.08 11.36 10.31
N LEU A 399 -7.28 11.78 10.71
CA LEU A 399 -8.01 11.20 11.82
C LEU A 399 -8.60 9.82 11.44
N LEU A 400 -9.40 9.76 10.35
CA LEU A 400 -10.22 8.60 10.03
C LEU A 400 -9.43 7.42 9.42
N TRP A 401 -8.21 7.68 8.93
CA TRP A 401 -7.31 6.63 8.45
C TRP A 401 -6.50 5.97 9.57
N GLN A 402 -6.61 6.46 10.79
CA GLN A 402 -5.99 5.75 11.90
C GLN A 402 -6.68 4.40 12.09
N LYS A 403 -5.91 3.40 12.50
CA LYS A 403 -6.41 2.04 12.65
C LYS A 403 -7.33 1.86 13.86
N TYR A 404 -6.94 2.46 14.98
CA TYR A 404 -7.66 2.33 16.23
C TYR A 404 -8.39 3.63 16.59
N HIS A 405 -9.64 3.46 16.98
CA HIS A 405 -10.52 4.56 17.36
C HIS A 405 -11.25 4.26 18.68
N ASP A 406 -11.34 5.27 19.51
CA ASP A 406 -12.41 5.42 20.48
C ASP A 406 -13.54 6.15 19.75
N ILE A 407 -14.54 5.44 19.27
CA ILE A 407 -15.57 6.01 18.38
C ILE A 407 -16.25 7.24 19.00
N PRO A 408 -16.65 7.26 20.29
CA PRO A 408 -17.17 8.46 20.95
C PRO A 408 -16.20 9.65 20.85
N ARG A 409 -14.92 9.49 21.16
CA ARG A 409 -13.93 10.56 21.09
C ARG A 409 -13.63 10.96 19.65
N THR A 410 -13.60 10.01 18.73
CA THR A 410 -13.42 10.30 17.29
C THR A 410 -14.57 11.14 16.77
N LYS A 411 -15.81 10.83 17.17
CA LYS A 411 -16.98 11.66 16.86
C LYS A 411 -16.81 13.09 17.40
N MET A 412 -16.43 13.24 18.68
CA MET A 412 -16.20 14.57 19.27
C MET A 412 -15.13 15.37 18.51
N LEU A 413 -14.02 14.75 18.11
CA LEU A 413 -12.99 15.39 17.29
C LEU A 413 -13.53 15.79 15.91
N CYS A 414 -14.35 14.96 15.27
CA CYS A 414 -14.98 15.32 14.00
C CYS A 414 -15.91 16.53 14.16
N GLU A 415 -16.70 16.58 15.23
CA GLU A 415 -17.57 17.73 15.55
C GLU A 415 -16.76 19.01 15.78
N GLU A 416 -15.63 18.90 16.47
CA GLU A 416 -14.72 20.04 16.70
C GLU A 416 -14.06 20.50 15.40
N LEU A 417 -13.55 19.59 14.58
CA LEU A 417 -12.98 19.92 13.28
C LEU A 417 -13.98 20.64 12.39
N LEU A 418 -15.23 20.17 12.34
CA LEU A 418 -16.32 20.86 11.62
C LEU A 418 -16.57 22.26 12.17
N ARG A 419 -16.63 22.41 13.48
CA ARG A 419 -16.84 23.73 14.15
C ARG A 419 -15.70 24.72 13.83
N HIS A 420 -14.48 24.22 13.66
CA HIS A 420 -13.31 25.02 13.27
C HIS A 420 -13.17 25.20 11.76
N GLY A 421 -14.15 24.73 10.96
CA GLY A 421 -14.23 24.98 9.52
C GLY A 421 -13.44 24.00 8.65
N ALA A 422 -13.16 22.79 9.14
CA ALA A 422 -12.64 21.72 8.28
C ALA A 422 -13.69 21.33 7.25
N ASP A 423 -13.29 21.17 5.99
CA ASP A 423 -14.18 20.83 4.89
C ASP A 423 -14.46 19.31 4.85
N PRO A 424 -15.71 18.86 5.10
CA PRO A 424 -16.07 17.45 5.04
C PRO A 424 -16.10 16.88 3.62
N ASN A 425 -16.06 17.73 2.61
CA ASN A 425 -16.07 17.37 1.18
C ASN A 425 -14.68 17.48 0.54
N GLN A 426 -13.65 17.78 1.31
CA GLN A 426 -12.30 17.88 0.79
C GLN A 426 -11.80 16.51 0.34
N ALA A 427 -11.53 16.34 -0.95
CA ALA A 427 -10.89 15.13 -1.46
C ALA A 427 -9.40 15.11 -1.07
N GLY A 428 -8.95 14.01 -0.48
CA GLY A 428 -7.55 13.78 -0.12
C GLY A 428 -6.66 13.43 -1.31
N ALA A 429 -5.37 13.14 -1.04
CA ALA A 429 -4.35 12.81 -2.05
C ALA A 429 -4.75 11.60 -2.93
N ARG A 430 -5.47 10.64 -2.38
CA ARG A 430 -6.02 9.47 -3.12
C ARG A 430 -7.36 9.76 -3.79
N ASN A 431 -7.79 11.01 -3.84
CA ASN A 431 -9.10 11.43 -4.33
C ASN A 431 -10.26 10.74 -3.60
N LEU A 432 -10.10 10.47 -2.31
CA LEU A 432 -11.13 9.93 -1.42
C LEU A 432 -11.75 11.07 -0.61
N LEU A 433 -13.04 11.00 -0.38
CA LEU A 433 -13.74 11.89 0.56
C LEU A 433 -13.59 11.38 2.00
N PRO A 434 -13.65 12.26 3.02
CA PRO A 434 -13.63 11.84 4.42
C PRO A 434 -14.68 10.79 4.77
N ILE A 435 -15.89 10.88 4.24
CA ILE A 435 -16.94 9.86 4.42
C ILE A 435 -16.51 8.49 3.87
N GLU A 436 -15.71 8.45 2.80
CA GLU A 436 -15.20 7.19 2.23
C GLU A 436 -14.11 6.58 3.10
N CYS A 437 -13.32 7.40 3.79
CA CYS A 437 -12.40 6.91 4.81
C CYS A 437 -13.15 6.26 5.98
N MET A 438 -14.24 6.89 6.44
CA MET A 438 -15.12 6.32 7.49
C MET A 438 -15.77 5.00 7.04
N ILE A 439 -16.22 4.89 5.80
CA ILE A 439 -16.82 3.65 5.25
C ILE A 439 -15.83 2.48 5.33
N GLN A 440 -14.55 2.75 5.11
CA GLN A 440 -13.48 1.75 5.10
C GLN A 440 -12.93 1.41 6.49
N MET A 441 -13.38 2.07 7.56
CA MET A 441 -12.93 1.75 8.93
C MET A 441 -13.30 0.31 9.32
N HIS A 442 -12.40 -0.40 9.98
CA HIS A 442 -12.58 -1.80 10.38
C HIS A 442 -13.37 -1.96 11.68
N TYR A 443 -14.57 -1.39 11.73
CA TYR A 443 -15.51 -1.50 12.84
C TYR A 443 -16.86 -1.99 12.32
N SER A 444 -17.66 -2.60 13.18
CA SER A 444 -19.02 -2.99 12.82
C SER A 444 -19.91 -1.76 12.55
N GLU A 445 -20.96 -1.90 11.77
CA GLU A 445 -21.90 -0.80 11.50
C GLU A 445 -22.55 -0.26 12.78
N THR A 446 -22.77 -1.13 13.78
CA THR A 446 -23.32 -0.72 15.09
C THR A 446 -22.36 0.20 15.84
N GLU A 447 -21.06 -0.10 15.81
CA GLU A 447 -20.03 0.76 16.42
C GLU A 447 -19.90 2.09 15.66
N LEU A 448 -19.97 2.07 14.33
CA LEU A 448 -19.86 3.27 13.49
C LEU A 448 -21.13 4.13 13.46
N THR A 449 -22.27 3.65 13.99
CA THR A 449 -23.54 4.40 13.98
C THR A 449 -23.39 5.85 14.47
N PRO A 450 -22.66 6.16 15.57
CA PRO A 450 -22.50 7.54 16.01
C PRO A 450 -21.79 8.45 14.99
N LEU A 451 -20.84 7.89 14.22
CA LEU A 451 -20.17 8.62 13.13
C LEU A 451 -21.10 8.76 11.93
N TYR A 452 -21.89 7.74 11.58
CA TYR A 452 -22.88 7.83 10.51
C TYR A 452 -23.89 8.96 10.80
N GLU A 453 -24.39 9.05 12.03
CA GLU A 453 -25.32 10.10 12.43
C GLU A 453 -24.70 11.49 12.27
N LEU A 454 -23.45 11.66 12.68
CA LEU A 454 -22.74 12.92 12.52
C LEU A 454 -22.60 13.28 11.04
N TRP A 455 -22.03 12.39 10.22
CA TRP A 455 -21.76 12.68 8.81
C TRP A 455 -23.05 12.95 8.02
N LEU A 456 -24.08 12.16 8.23
CA LEU A 456 -25.37 12.34 7.55
C LEU A 456 -26.17 13.57 8.05
N SER A 457 -25.75 14.19 9.15
CA SER A 457 -26.31 15.46 9.61
C SER A 457 -25.65 16.71 9.01
N ILE A 458 -24.52 16.53 8.28
CA ILE A 458 -23.79 17.64 7.68
C ILE A 458 -24.56 18.18 6.48
N PRO A 459 -24.95 19.45 6.47
CA PRO A 459 -25.51 20.09 5.29
C PRO A 459 -24.52 20.10 4.13
N ASP A 460 -25.00 19.96 2.92
CA ASP A 460 -24.22 20.04 1.68
C ASP A 460 -23.09 18.97 1.56
N LEU A 461 -23.28 17.80 2.18
CA LEU A 461 -22.37 16.68 2.02
C LEU A 461 -22.42 16.13 0.58
N GLU A 462 -21.23 16.02 -0.08
CA GLU A 462 -21.12 15.63 -1.48
C GLU A 462 -21.23 14.10 -1.69
N LEU A 463 -22.45 13.59 -1.72
CA LEU A 463 -22.73 12.15 -1.86
C LEU A 463 -22.73 11.65 -3.31
N ASN A 464 -22.83 12.57 -4.28
CA ASN A 464 -22.89 12.23 -5.71
C ASN A 464 -21.52 12.33 -6.42
N LEU A 465 -20.48 12.81 -5.74
CA LEU A 465 -19.15 12.92 -6.32
C LEU A 465 -18.57 11.53 -6.57
N ARG A 466 -18.11 11.28 -7.79
CA ARG A 466 -17.36 10.07 -8.13
C ARG A 466 -15.89 10.30 -7.84
N THR A 467 -15.35 9.53 -6.94
CA THR A 467 -13.98 9.62 -6.46
C THR A 467 -13.05 8.60 -7.12
N PHE A 468 -12.04 8.14 -6.43
CA PHE A 468 -11.09 7.14 -6.94
C PHE A 468 -11.81 5.86 -7.38
N GLY A 469 -11.55 5.42 -8.61
CA GLY A 469 -12.22 4.25 -9.21
C GLY A 469 -13.61 4.54 -9.78
N GLY A 470 -14.04 5.81 -9.85
CA GLY A 470 -15.35 6.20 -10.43
C GLY A 470 -16.55 5.84 -9.57
N ARG A 471 -16.34 5.57 -8.27
CA ARG A 471 -17.37 5.16 -7.29
C ARG A 471 -17.90 6.37 -6.52
N ARG A 472 -19.15 6.29 -6.12
CA ARG A 472 -19.77 7.23 -5.16
C ARG A 472 -19.66 6.64 -3.75
N PRO A 473 -19.80 7.44 -2.69
CA PRO A 473 -19.85 6.93 -1.31
C PRO A 473 -20.84 5.77 -1.11
N ILE A 474 -22.03 5.83 -1.73
CA ILE A 474 -23.01 4.75 -1.65
C ILE A 474 -22.54 3.46 -2.33
N ASP A 475 -21.84 3.56 -3.46
CA ASP A 475 -21.31 2.39 -4.17
C ASP A 475 -20.22 1.71 -3.32
N LEU A 476 -19.34 2.51 -2.70
CA LEU A 476 -18.33 2.02 -1.77
C LEU A 476 -18.95 1.41 -0.50
N ALA A 477 -19.99 2.04 0.06
CA ALA A 477 -20.70 1.48 1.22
C ALA A 477 -21.28 0.10 0.94
N ARG A 478 -21.85 -0.10 -0.25
CA ARG A 478 -22.37 -1.41 -0.70
C ARG A 478 -21.24 -2.44 -0.88
N GLU A 479 -20.12 -2.05 -1.50
CA GLU A 479 -18.95 -2.91 -1.68
C GLU A 479 -18.33 -3.34 -0.33
N CYS A 480 -18.26 -2.43 0.64
CA CYS A 480 -17.79 -2.72 2.00
C CYS A 480 -18.83 -3.39 2.90
N GLY A 481 -20.00 -3.81 2.38
CA GLY A 481 -21.04 -4.47 3.16
C GLY A 481 -21.75 -3.58 4.17
N ARG A 482 -21.64 -2.24 4.05
CA ARG A 482 -22.26 -1.23 4.95
C ARG A 482 -23.72 -1.03 4.60
N LYS A 483 -24.58 -2.00 4.93
CA LYS A 483 -25.99 -2.02 4.52
C LYS A 483 -26.80 -0.87 5.13
N ILE A 484 -26.63 -0.62 6.44
CA ILE A 484 -27.35 0.45 7.16
C ILE A 484 -26.97 1.81 6.58
N LEU A 485 -25.68 2.05 6.36
CA LEU A 485 -25.21 3.30 5.78
C LEU A 485 -25.69 3.46 4.34
N ALA A 486 -25.61 2.42 3.52
CA ALA A 486 -26.06 2.47 2.12
C ALA A 486 -27.55 2.82 2.00
N GLU A 487 -28.42 2.23 2.83
CA GLU A 487 -29.85 2.55 2.89
C GLU A 487 -30.11 4.00 3.29
N ARG A 488 -29.37 4.52 4.28
CA ARG A 488 -29.47 5.93 4.70
C ARG A 488 -29.00 6.89 3.60
N LEU A 489 -27.87 6.59 2.94
CA LEU A 489 -27.36 7.37 1.81
C LEU A 489 -28.35 7.38 0.65
N GLU A 490 -28.96 6.25 0.33
CA GLU A 490 -29.98 6.15 -0.71
C GLU A 490 -31.20 7.03 -0.39
N THR A 491 -31.67 7.01 0.86
CA THR A 491 -32.79 7.86 1.32
C THR A 491 -32.43 9.35 1.19
N MET A 492 -31.24 9.77 1.60
CA MET A 492 -30.80 11.16 1.48
C MET A 492 -30.67 11.60 0.02
N MET A 493 -30.13 10.74 -0.84
CA MET A 493 -30.00 11.04 -2.28
C MET A 493 -31.35 11.13 -2.97
N CYS A 494 -32.39 10.42 -2.48
CA CYS A 494 -33.77 10.51 -2.99
C CYS A 494 -34.54 11.75 -2.48
N THR A 495 -34.11 12.34 -1.34
CA THR A 495 -34.77 13.50 -0.74
C THR A 495 -34.17 14.84 -1.14
N ASP A 496 -33.00 14.85 -1.79
CA ASP A 496 -32.35 16.07 -2.26
C ASP A 496 -33.08 16.55 -3.55
N GLU A 497 -34.04 17.45 -3.41
CA GLU A 497 -34.81 18.02 -4.51
C GLU A 497 -33.99 18.86 -5.49
N LYS A 498 -32.75 19.21 -5.15
CA LYS A 498 -31.80 19.79 -6.10
C LYS A 498 -31.21 18.67 -6.95
N ALA A 499 -31.69 18.57 -8.19
CA ALA A 499 -31.12 17.62 -9.15
C ALA A 499 -29.58 17.71 -9.16
N PRO A 500 -28.85 16.58 -9.13
CA PRO A 500 -27.37 16.53 -9.14
C PRO A 500 -26.73 17.40 -10.22
N TYR A 501 -27.44 17.63 -11.30
CA TYR A 501 -27.08 18.54 -12.39
C TYR A 501 -26.97 20.00 -11.93
N THR A 502 -27.91 20.50 -11.13
CA THR A 502 -27.92 21.89 -10.64
C THR A 502 -26.70 22.19 -9.78
N LEU A 503 -26.33 21.27 -8.90
CA LEU A 503 -25.11 21.38 -8.08
C LEU A 503 -23.83 21.40 -8.94
N LEU A 504 -23.81 20.63 -10.03
CA LEU A 504 -22.68 20.60 -10.94
C LEU A 504 -22.53 21.96 -11.68
N VAL A 505 -23.66 22.56 -12.05
CA VAL A 505 -23.72 23.91 -12.68
C VAL A 505 -23.26 24.98 -11.71
N GLU A 506 -23.75 24.98 -10.46
CA GLU A 506 -23.36 25.95 -9.42
C GLU A 506 -21.85 25.91 -9.14
N LYS A 507 -21.25 24.69 -9.12
CA LYS A 507 -19.80 24.54 -8.99
C LYS A 507 -19.01 25.08 -10.17
N VAL A 508 -19.50 24.91 -11.38
CA VAL A 508 -18.89 25.49 -12.59
C VAL A 508 -18.97 27.02 -12.54
N ASP A 509 -20.09 27.57 -12.03
CA ASP A 509 -20.27 29.02 -11.90
C ASP A 509 -19.40 29.64 -10.82
N SER A 510 -19.17 28.96 -9.73
CA SER A 510 -18.33 29.41 -8.61
C SER A 510 -16.83 29.16 -8.80
N TYR A 511 -16.43 28.42 -9.84
CA TYR A 511 -15.03 28.03 -10.06
C TYR A 511 -14.16 29.21 -10.49
N ASP A 512 -12.99 29.32 -9.85
CA ASP A 512 -11.97 30.30 -10.22
C ASP A 512 -11.18 29.81 -11.46
N TRP A 513 -11.57 30.28 -12.63
CA TRP A 513 -11.04 29.86 -13.93
C TRP A 513 -9.55 30.22 -14.13
N SER A 514 -8.95 31.05 -13.26
CA SER A 514 -7.52 31.31 -13.27
C SER A 514 -6.68 30.09 -12.82
N LYS A 515 -7.30 29.12 -12.17
CA LYS A 515 -6.64 27.92 -11.61
C LYS A 515 -6.45 26.77 -12.61
N GLY A 516 -6.79 26.97 -13.89
CA GLY A 516 -6.52 26.01 -14.97
C GLY A 516 -7.59 24.93 -15.15
N GLY A 517 -7.31 23.96 -16.03
CA GLY A 517 -8.30 23.00 -16.57
C GLY A 517 -8.53 21.71 -15.78
N SER A 518 -7.94 21.53 -14.58
CA SER A 518 -8.06 20.27 -13.85
C SER A 518 -9.49 19.98 -13.37
N PHE A 519 -10.16 20.95 -12.78
CA PHE A 519 -11.57 20.84 -12.36
C PHE A 519 -12.52 20.74 -13.55
N PRO A 520 -12.46 21.64 -14.57
CA PRO A 520 -13.27 21.48 -15.78
C PRO A 520 -13.13 20.10 -16.44
N GLY A 521 -11.92 19.55 -16.45
CA GLY A 521 -11.69 18.21 -16.99
C GLY A 521 -12.39 17.08 -16.22
N LYS A 522 -12.58 17.26 -14.91
CA LYS A 522 -13.37 16.33 -14.09
C LYS A 522 -14.86 16.46 -14.38
N VAL A 523 -15.36 17.70 -14.48
CA VAL A 523 -16.78 17.96 -14.81
C VAL A 523 -17.16 17.37 -16.17
N LEU A 524 -16.33 17.55 -17.19
CA LEU A 524 -16.54 17.03 -18.53
C LEU A 524 -16.50 15.50 -18.65
N LYS A 525 -15.98 14.81 -17.63
CA LYS A 525 -16.00 13.35 -17.53
C LYS A 525 -17.19 12.82 -16.73
N ASN A 526 -17.94 13.70 -16.08
CA ASN A 526 -19.10 13.31 -15.29
C ASN A 526 -20.26 12.93 -16.22
N ASP A 527 -20.91 11.81 -15.96
CA ASP A 527 -22.04 11.30 -16.77
C ASP A 527 -23.24 12.26 -16.82
N LEU A 528 -23.33 13.16 -15.82
CA LEU A 528 -24.35 14.22 -15.79
C LEU A 528 -23.99 15.43 -16.64
N CYS A 529 -22.76 15.52 -17.15
CA CYS A 529 -22.34 16.64 -17.99
C CYS A 529 -23.00 16.54 -19.36
N ASP A 530 -24.00 17.37 -19.58
CA ASP A 530 -24.72 17.48 -20.85
C ASP A 530 -24.08 18.51 -21.79
N LEU A 531 -24.65 18.64 -22.97
CA LEU A 531 -24.18 19.57 -23.98
C LEU A 531 -24.22 21.04 -23.51
N ALA A 532 -25.24 21.43 -22.73
CA ALA A 532 -25.40 22.79 -22.23
C ALA A 532 -24.24 23.15 -21.29
N LEU A 533 -23.88 22.26 -20.36
CA LEU A 533 -22.79 22.47 -19.42
C LEU A 533 -21.42 22.40 -20.12
N ALA A 534 -21.24 21.50 -21.09
CA ALA A 534 -20.02 21.42 -21.89
C ALA A 534 -19.76 22.71 -22.70
N LEU A 535 -20.80 23.28 -23.32
CA LEU A 535 -20.73 24.57 -24.02
C LEU A 535 -20.44 25.73 -23.05
N LYS A 536 -21.04 25.73 -21.87
CA LYS A 536 -20.76 26.73 -20.84
C LYS A 536 -19.27 26.70 -20.46
N ILE A 537 -18.72 25.54 -20.17
CA ILE A 537 -17.29 25.36 -19.85
C ILE A 537 -16.42 25.79 -21.02
N PHE A 538 -16.78 25.47 -22.24
CA PHE A 538 -16.06 25.87 -23.45
C PHE A 538 -15.90 27.40 -23.54
N TYR A 539 -16.99 28.16 -23.29
CA TYR A 539 -16.96 29.62 -23.34
C TYR A 539 -16.28 30.25 -22.12
N LEU A 540 -16.37 29.65 -20.95
CA LEU A 540 -15.64 30.09 -19.75
C LEU A 540 -14.11 29.89 -19.86
N LEU A 541 -13.67 28.99 -20.76
CA LEU A 541 -12.27 28.78 -21.13
C LEU A 541 -11.79 29.64 -22.30
N ASP A 542 -12.52 30.68 -22.68
CA ASP A 542 -12.26 31.56 -23.83
C ASP A 542 -12.44 30.87 -25.20
N GLY A 543 -13.51 30.07 -25.32
CA GLY A 543 -13.88 29.42 -26.56
C GLY A 543 -14.13 30.37 -27.74
N TYR A 544 -14.47 31.65 -27.48
CA TYR A 544 -14.58 32.66 -28.54
C TYR A 544 -13.24 32.94 -29.23
N SER A 545 -12.17 33.14 -28.48
CA SER A 545 -10.83 33.36 -29.01
C SER A 545 -10.33 32.14 -29.79
N PHE A 546 -10.68 30.93 -29.35
CA PHE A 546 -10.41 29.71 -30.07
C PHE A 546 -11.13 29.66 -31.41
N LEU A 547 -12.46 29.88 -31.44
CA LEU A 547 -13.27 29.84 -32.66
C LEU A 547 -12.91 30.94 -33.69
N SER A 548 -12.46 32.10 -33.19
CA SER A 548 -12.03 33.22 -34.07
C SER A 548 -10.62 33.09 -34.60
N GLY A 549 -9.88 32.05 -34.20
CA GLY A 549 -8.49 31.85 -34.61
C GLY A 549 -7.49 32.80 -33.96
N THR A 550 -7.91 33.52 -32.88
CA THR A 550 -7.05 34.47 -32.15
C THR A 550 -6.22 33.80 -31.06
N LEU A 551 -6.50 32.53 -30.76
CA LEU A 551 -5.70 31.66 -29.91
C LEU A 551 -4.63 30.94 -30.77
N HIS A 552 -3.69 31.64 -31.36
CA HIS A 552 -2.56 31.01 -32.06
C HIS A 552 -1.34 30.89 -31.13
N ASN A 553 -0.73 29.72 -31.16
CA ASN A 553 0.63 29.47 -30.68
C ASN A 553 1.62 30.23 -31.60
N ASP A 554 1.99 31.41 -31.21
CA ASP A 554 3.22 31.97 -31.74
C ASP A 554 4.40 31.23 -31.13
N SER A 555 5.12 30.48 -31.95
CA SER A 555 6.40 29.83 -31.62
C SER A 555 7.49 30.83 -31.20
N SER A 556 7.17 32.11 -31.06
CA SER A 556 8.05 33.23 -30.65
C SER A 556 7.76 33.78 -29.23
N GLY A 557 6.94 33.14 -28.39
CA GLY A 557 6.85 33.46 -26.96
C GLY A 557 6.16 34.77 -26.59
N ASN A 558 5.51 35.48 -27.53
CA ASN A 558 4.77 36.71 -27.25
C ASN A 558 3.31 36.60 -27.66
N THR A 559 2.43 36.24 -26.73
CA THR A 559 0.98 36.35 -26.92
C THR A 559 0.45 37.52 -26.10
N SER A 560 -0.05 38.55 -26.78
CA SER A 560 -0.81 39.63 -26.17
C SER A 560 -2.30 39.46 -26.48
N SER A 561 -3.09 38.88 -25.55
CA SER A 561 -4.53 39.10 -25.51
C SER A 561 -4.82 40.14 -24.41
N LYS A 562 -5.38 41.27 -24.81
CA LYS A 562 -5.72 42.40 -23.93
C LYS A 562 -7.15 42.28 -23.36
N ILE A 563 -7.54 41.13 -22.80
CA ILE A 563 -8.75 41.05 -21.96
C ILE A 563 -8.57 39.87 -21.00
N SER A 564 -8.30 40.19 -19.75
CA SER A 564 -7.95 39.37 -18.58
C SER A 564 -6.51 38.84 -18.57
N GLY A 565 -5.79 39.22 -17.53
CA GLY A 565 -4.33 39.14 -17.36
C GLY A 565 -3.69 37.73 -17.24
N ASN A 566 -4.17 36.71 -17.93
CA ASN A 566 -3.56 35.37 -17.91
C ASN A 566 -3.19 34.91 -19.33
N LYS A 567 -1.89 34.68 -19.55
CA LYS A 567 -1.37 34.00 -20.75
C LYS A 567 -1.89 32.56 -20.75
N ALA A 568 -2.68 32.18 -21.76
CA ALA A 568 -3.06 30.78 -21.98
C ALA A 568 -1.79 29.95 -22.21
N THR A 569 -1.57 28.92 -21.37
CA THR A 569 -0.47 27.98 -21.55
C THR A 569 -0.83 27.00 -22.67
N GLY A 570 0.15 26.42 -23.37
CA GLY A 570 -0.09 25.42 -24.43
C GLY A 570 -0.96 24.24 -23.98
N LYS A 571 -0.98 23.92 -22.68
CA LYS A 571 -1.88 22.94 -22.09
C LYS A 571 -3.36 23.35 -22.10
N GLN A 572 -3.65 24.63 -21.97
CA GLN A 572 -5.03 25.17 -22.00
C GLN A 572 -5.59 25.16 -23.42
N THR A 573 -4.79 25.50 -24.42
CA THR A 573 -5.18 25.45 -25.84
C THR A 573 -5.51 24.01 -26.25
N ALA A 574 -4.64 23.05 -25.93
CA ALA A 574 -4.89 21.63 -26.21
C ALA A 574 -6.16 21.09 -25.52
N PHE A 575 -6.48 21.61 -24.32
CA PHE A 575 -7.69 21.23 -23.60
C PHE A 575 -8.96 21.76 -24.29
N ILE A 576 -8.96 23.03 -24.72
CA ILE A 576 -10.10 23.64 -25.45
C ILE A 576 -10.30 22.94 -26.81
N GLU A 577 -9.23 22.64 -27.52
CA GLU A 577 -9.28 21.92 -28.80
C GLU A 577 -9.88 20.51 -28.65
N LYS A 578 -9.49 19.80 -27.60
CA LYS A 578 -10.09 18.51 -27.27
C LYS A 578 -11.56 18.63 -26.94
N LEU A 579 -11.97 19.61 -26.13
CA LEU A 579 -13.37 19.85 -25.78
C LEU A 579 -14.20 20.21 -27.03
N TYR A 580 -13.69 21.04 -27.90
CA TYR A 580 -14.30 21.36 -29.21
C TYR A 580 -14.55 20.09 -30.02
N THR A 581 -13.53 19.24 -30.13
CA THR A 581 -13.62 17.98 -30.88
C THR A 581 -14.62 17.01 -30.24
N ASP A 582 -14.65 16.91 -28.90
CA ASP A 582 -15.58 16.04 -28.16
C ASP A 582 -17.03 16.50 -28.33
N ILE A 583 -17.30 17.82 -28.35
CA ILE A 583 -18.63 18.39 -28.63
C ILE A 583 -19.07 18.05 -30.08
N LEU A 584 -18.21 18.24 -31.06
CA LEU A 584 -18.52 17.92 -32.46
C LEU A 584 -18.79 16.43 -32.69
N LYS A 585 -18.11 15.55 -31.96
CA LYS A 585 -18.33 14.10 -32.03
C LYS A 585 -19.62 13.66 -31.33
N GLY A 586 -20.38 14.60 -30.75
CA GLY A 586 -21.62 14.28 -30.02
C GLY A 586 -21.41 13.51 -28.72
N ARG A 587 -20.27 13.71 -28.06
CA ARG A 587 -19.96 13.04 -26.79
C ARG A 587 -20.92 13.41 -25.69
N TYR A 588 -21.49 14.64 -25.74
CA TYR A 588 -22.40 15.16 -24.73
C TYR A 588 -23.82 15.13 -25.26
N ASN A 589 -24.71 14.43 -24.57
CA ASN A 589 -26.10 14.34 -24.93
C ASN A 589 -26.85 15.65 -24.62
N LYS A 590 -27.98 15.90 -25.31
CA LYS A 590 -28.93 16.93 -24.89
C LYS A 590 -29.60 16.46 -23.61
N GLY A 591 -29.28 17.13 -22.49
CA GLY A 591 -29.87 16.88 -21.17
C GLY A 591 -30.99 17.88 -20.85
N SER A 592 -31.27 18.06 -19.56
CA SER A 592 -32.21 19.04 -19.04
C SER A 592 -31.60 20.45 -18.85
N GLY A 593 -30.30 20.59 -19.09
CA GLY A 593 -29.58 21.84 -18.92
C GLY A 593 -29.88 22.85 -20.01
N THR A 594 -29.96 24.12 -19.63
CA THR A 594 -30.13 25.24 -20.55
C THR A 594 -28.81 26.02 -20.69
N PHE A 595 -28.49 26.50 -21.86
CA PHE A 595 -27.32 27.32 -22.11
C PHE A 595 -27.67 28.52 -22.97
N LYS A 596 -27.44 29.71 -22.42
CA LYS A 596 -27.58 30.96 -23.17
C LYS A 596 -26.22 31.34 -23.74
N ASN A 597 -26.10 31.33 -25.04
CA ASN A 597 -24.87 31.61 -25.74
C ASN A 597 -24.36 33.05 -25.45
N PRO A 598 -23.14 33.24 -24.94
CA PRO A 598 -22.64 34.55 -24.53
C PRO A 598 -22.26 35.47 -25.70
N LEU A 599 -22.26 34.97 -26.93
CA LEU A 599 -21.85 35.72 -28.12
C LEU A 599 -22.86 36.77 -28.55
N THR A 600 -22.39 37.96 -28.90
CA THR A 600 -23.21 39.00 -29.52
C THR A 600 -23.61 38.61 -30.94
N LYS A 601 -24.66 39.24 -31.49
CA LYS A 601 -25.09 39.02 -32.88
C LYS A 601 -23.94 39.25 -33.89
N VAL A 602 -23.10 40.22 -33.66
CA VAL A 602 -21.93 40.53 -34.51
C VAL A 602 -20.87 39.42 -34.47
N GLN A 603 -20.60 38.90 -33.26
CA GLN A 603 -19.66 37.79 -33.08
C GLN A 603 -20.18 36.51 -33.76
N LYS A 604 -21.47 36.19 -33.56
CA LYS A 604 -22.11 35.04 -34.23
C LYS A 604 -22.01 35.15 -35.74
N TYR A 605 -22.28 36.35 -36.32
CA TYR A 605 -22.17 36.59 -37.76
C TYR A 605 -20.73 36.39 -38.27
N LYS A 606 -19.74 36.92 -37.57
CA LYS A 606 -18.32 36.72 -37.91
C LYS A 606 -17.91 35.25 -37.91
N LEU A 607 -18.30 34.51 -36.87
CA LEU A 607 -17.97 33.10 -36.74
C LEU A 607 -18.68 32.22 -37.78
N ARG A 608 -19.90 32.56 -38.15
CA ARG A 608 -20.61 31.89 -39.30
C ARG A 608 -19.84 32.06 -40.61
N LYS A 609 -19.30 33.26 -40.84
CA LYS A 609 -18.45 33.48 -42.02
C LYS A 609 -17.14 32.69 -42.03
N LEU A 610 -16.65 32.32 -40.82
CA LEU A 610 -15.48 31.46 -40.66
C LEU A 610 -15.82 29.96 -40.72
N GLY A 611 -17.10 29.61 -40.95
CA GLY A 611 -17.52 28.21 -41.04
C GLY A 611 -17.70 27.52 -39.68
N THR A 612 -17.85 28.28 -38.60
CA THR A 612 -18.09 27.70 -37.26
C THR A 612 -19.41 26.96 -37.20
N PRO A 613 -19.46 25.70 -36.74
CA PRO A 613 -20.68 24.91 -36.63
C PRO A 613 -21.72 25.55 -35.72
N ASP A 614 -23.01 25.46 -36.09
CA ASP A 614 -24.15 26.13 -35.38
C ASP A 614 -24.28 25.67 -33.92
N ILE A 615 -23.84 24.47 -33.57
CA ILE A 615 -23.85 23.98 -32.18
C ILE A 615 -23.10 24.92 -31.19
N PHE A 616 -22.12 25.68 -31.67
CA PHE A 616 -21.40 26.70 -30.89
C PHE A 616 -22.02 28.08 -30.96
N LEU A 617 -23.00 28.31 -31.81
CA LEU A 617 -23.59 29.63 -32.06
C LEU A 617 -25.01 29.78 -31.53
N GLU A 618 -25.67 28.69 -31.20
CA GLU A 618 -27.07 28.67 -30.78
C GLU A 618 -27.22 28.50 -29.26
N ASP A 619 -28.37 28.91 -28.77
CA ASP A 619 -28.78 28.67 -27.38
C ASP A 619 -29.28 27.23 -27.26
N ILE A 620 -29.05 26.58 -26.11
CA ILE A 620 -29.67 25.30 -25.75
C ILE A 620 -30.85 25.63 -24.85
N PRO A 621 -32.11 25.33 -25.27
CA PRO A 621 -33.31 25.66 -24.54
C PRO A 621 -33.45 24.93 -23.21
#